data_c72b3e2db72d37ac07130591b1f76eae
#
_entry.id   c72b3e2db72d37ac07130591b1f76eae
#
_cell.length_a   1.000
_cell.length_b   1.000
_cell.length_c   1.000
_cell.angle_alpha   90.00
_cell.angle_beta   90.00
_cell.angle_gamma   90.00
#
_symmetry.space_group_name_H-M   'P 1'
#
loop_
_entity.id
_entity.type
_entity.pdbx_description
1 polymer ?
#
loop_
_entity_poly.entity_id
_entity_poly.type
_entity_poly.pdbx_seq_one_letter_code
_entity_poly.pdbx_strand_id
1 'polypeptide(L)'
;MDTLQRIDAFWRAANYLSVGQIYLLDNPLLKEPLAPEHIKPRLLGHWGTTPGLNFVFAHLNRVIKERDQDMIYIAGPGHGGPAAVAHAWLEGTYSEIYPGITQDEAGMRRLFRQFSFPGGVPSHVAPETPGSIHEGGELGYALAHAYGAAFDNPGLVVSCIIGDGEAETGPLAASWHSNKFLDRDGDGVVLPILHLNGYKIANPTVLSRIPEPELLKLMEGYGYRPPRRRRGRPGGHARADGPHPR
;
A
#
# COMPACT_ATOMS: atom_id res chain seq x y z
N MET A 1 6.38 -5.31 -24.82
CA MET A 1 5.57 -4.54 -23.85
C MET A 1 6.29 -3.24 -23.57
N ASP A 2 5.62 -2.12 -23.69
CA ASP A 2 6.13 -0.82 -23.26
C ASP A 2 6.08 -0.70 -21.70
N THR A 3 6.63 0.38 -21.17
CA THR A 3 6.72 0.57 -19.72
C THR A 3 5.34 0.60 -19.04
N LEU A 4 4.34 1.25 -19.64
CA LEU A 4 3.00 1.33 -19.05
C LEU A 4 2.30 -0.04 -19.05
N GLN A 5 2.49 -0.83 -20.10
CA GLN A 5 1.97 -2.19 -20.16
C GLN A 5 2.60 -3.10 -19.09
N ARG A 6 3.90 -2.93 -18.79
CA ARG A 6 4.57 -3.67 -17.71
C ARG A 6 4.04 -3.28 -16.34
N ILE A 7 3.84 -1.97 -16.10
CA ILE A 7 3.26 -1.46 -14.85
C ILE A 7 1.84 -2.01 -14.66
N ASP A 8 1.00 -1.98 -15.70
CA ASP A 8 -0.35 -2.52 -15.66
C ASP A 8 -0.35 -4.02 -15.37
N ALA A 9 0.52 -4.77 -16.03
CA ALA A 9 0.66 -6.21 -15.82
C ALA A 9 1.08 -6.54 -14.37
N PHE A 10 2.07 -5.83 -13.82
CA PHE A 10 2.50 -5.99 -12.43
C PHE A 10 1.37 -5.65 -11.46
N TRP A 11 0.72 -4.50 -11.64
CA TRP A 11 -0.39 -4.05 -10.82
C TRP A 11 -1.55 -5.06 -10.80
N ARG A 12 -1.93 -5.58 -11.95
CA ARG A 12 -2.98 -6.62 -12.06
C ARG A 12 -2.57 -7.92 -11.40
N ALA A 13 -1.33 -8.37 -11.58
CA ALA A 13 -0.80 -9.56 -10.91
C ALA A 13 -0.79 -9.40 -9.39
N ALA A 14 -0.30 -8.26 -8.88
CA ALA A 14 -0.30 -7.96 -7.45
C ALA A 14 -1.72 -7.91 -6.87
N ASN A 15 -2.67 -7.31 -7.60
CA ASN A 15 -4.08 -7.31 -7.19
C ASN A 15 -4.66 -8.73 -7.15
N TYR A 16 -4.38 -9.56 -8.15
CA TYR A 16 -4.84 -10.94 -8.17
C TYR A 16 -4.28 -11.76 -6.99
N LEU A 17 -2.98 -11.65 -6.77
CA LEU A 17 -2.32 -12.31 -5.64
C LEU A 17 -2.89 -11.84 -4.29
N SER A 18 -3.19 -10.57 -4.16
CA SER A 18 -3.78 -10.01 -2.93
C SER A 18 -5.18 -10.55 -2.68
N VAL A 19 -6.02 -10.64 -3.72
CA VAL A 19 -7.35 -11.26 -3.63
C VAL A 19 -7.25 -12.74 -3.30
N GLY A 20 -6.37 -13.47 -3.99
CA GLY A 20 -6.15 -14.90 -3.75
C GLY A 20 -5.75 -15.20 -2.32
N GLN A 21 -4.86 -14.39 -1.74
CA GLN A 21 -4.47 -14.53 -0.33
C GLN A 21 -5.66 -14.40 0.63
N ILE A 22 -6.60 -13.52 0.36
CA ILE A 22 -7.76 -13.30 1.23
C ILE A 22 -8.79 -14.43 1.07
N TYR A 23 -9.07 -14.86 -0.16
CA TYR A 23 -10.25 -15.64 -0.47
C TYR A 23 -9.98 -17.09 -0.87
N LEU A 24 -8.85 -17.40 -1.53
CA LEU A 24 -8.64 -18.71 -2.13
C LEU A 24 -7.89 -19.69 -1.22
N LEU A 25 -8.44 -20.86 -1.05
CA LEU A 25 -7.81 -22.01 -0.42
C LEU A 25 -7.10 -22.90 -1.45
N ASP A 26 -7.70 -23.03 -2.64
CA ASP A 26 -7.20 -23.84 -3.74
C ASP A 26 -7.54 -23.23 -5.11
N ASN A 27 -7.16 -23.92 -6.20
CA ASN A 27 -7.37 -23.48 -7.59
C ASN A 27 -6.77 -22.09 -7.87
N PRO A 28 -5.49 -21.83 -7.53
CA PRO A 28 -4.91 -20.47 -7.52
C PRO A 28 -4.82 -19.84 -8.91
N LEU A 29 -4.90 -20.62 -9.98
CA LEU A 29 -4.89 -20.14 -11.37
C LEU A 29 -6.26 -20.20 -12.04
N LEU A 30 -7.32 -20.54 -11.30
CA LEU A 30 -8.69 -20.71 -11.81
C LEU A 30 -8.76 -21.60 -13.06
N LYS A 31 -8.02 -22.71 -13.04
CA LYS A 31 -7.98 -23.67 -14.15
C LYS A 31 -9.28 -24.44 -14.31
N GLU A 32 -10.05 -24.50 -13.27
CA GLU A 32 -11.39 -25.08 -13.24
C GLU A 32 -12.40 -24.04 -12.71
N PRO A 33 -13.69 -24.20 -12.95
CA PRO A 33 -14.73 -23.32 -12.41
C PRO A 33 -14.63 -23.19 -10.90
N LEU A 34 -14.79 -21.98 -10.39
CA LEU A 34 -14.73 -21.71 -8.96
C LEU A 34 -15.86 -22.46 -8.23
N ALA A 35 -15.49 -23.18 -7.18
CA ALA A 35 -16.39 -23.96 -6.35
C ALA A 35 -16.21 -23.61 -4.86
N PRO A 36 -17.22 -23.87 -4.00
CA PRO A 36 -17.14 -23.50 -2.57
C PRO A 36 -15.91 -24.05 -1.84
N GLU A 37 -15.44 -25.25 -2.20
CA GLU A 37 -14.23 -25.87 -1.63
C GLU A 37 -12.94 -25.14 -1.98
N HIS A 38 -12.94 -24.29 -3.00
CA HIS A 38 -11.80 -23.45 -3.35
C HIS A 38 -11.70 -22.20 -2.48
N ILE A 39 -12.74 -21.89 -1.72
CA ILE A 39 -12.83 -20.68 -0.89
C ILE A 39 -12.43 -21.00 0.55
N LYS A 40 -11.70 -20.12 1.18
CA LYS A 40 -11.34 -20.25 2.59
C LYS A 40 -12.60 -20.29 3.48
N PRO A 41 -12.65 -21.17 4.49
CA PRO A 41 -13.79 -21.22 5.42
C PRO A 41 -13.89 -19.99 6.31
N ARG A 42 -12.79 -19.24 6.45
CA ARG A 42 -12.72 -17.98 7.19
C ARG A 42 -11.97 -16.94 6.35
N LEU A 43 -12.69 -15.90 5.96
CA LEU A 43 -12.17 -14.81 5.15
C LEU A 43 -11.60 -13.73 6.07
N LEU A 44 -10.29 -13.57 6.07
CA LEU A 44 -9.58 -12.56 6.85
C LEU A 44 -8.64 -11.79 5.92
N GLY A 45 -8.71 -10.47 6.00
CA GLY A 45 -7.91 -9.55 5.21
C GLY A 45 -8.73 -8.39 4.69
N HIS A 46 -8.05 -7.38 4.19
CA HIS A 46 -8.68 -6.16 3.71
C HIS A 46 -8.30 -5.89 2.26
N TRP A 47 -9.31 -5.65 1.43
CA TRP A 47 -9.13 -5.33 0.02
C TRP A 47 -9.08 -3.82 -0.27
N GLY A 48 -9.80 -3.00 0.50
CA GLY A 48 -10.10 -1.60 0.18
C GLY A 48 -8.90 -0.70 -0.13
N THR A 49 -7.80 -0.85 0.60
CA THR A 49 -6.56 -0.08 0.37
C THR A 49 -5.58 -0.75 -0.59
N THR A 50 -5.69 -2.06 -0.77
CA THR A 50 -4.70 -2.90 -1.48
C THR A 50 -4.46 -2.46 -2.93
N PRO A 51 -5.48 -2.18 -3.76
CA PRO A 51 -5.25 -1.75 -5.14
C PRO A 51 -4.45 -0.45 -5.26
N GLY A 52 -4.65 0.48 -4.33
CA GLY A 52 -3.90 1.73 -4.28
C GLY A 52 -2.45 1.50 -3.86
N LEU A 53 -2.21 0.67 -2.86
CA LEU A 53 -0.86 0.27 -2.46
C LEU A 53 -0.11 -0.38 -3.62
N ASN A 54 -0.73 -1.34 -4.31
CA ASN A 54 -0.15 -2.01 -5.46
C ASN A 54 0.16 -1.03 -6.61
N PHE A 55 -0.73 -0.05 -6.84
CA PHE A 55 -0.54 0.96 -7.88
C PHE A 55 0.66 1.85 -7.57
N VAL A 56 0.74 2.39 -6.36
CA VAL A 56 1.85 3.25 -5.92
C VAL A 56 3.16 2.49 -6.01
N PHE A 57 3.22 1.26 -5.47
CA PHE A 57 4.41 0.43 -5.49
C PHE A 57 4.94 0.19 -6.91
N ALA A 58 4.07 -0.18 -7.85
CA ALA A 58 4.45 -0.39 -9.25
C ALA A 58 5.07 0.87 -9.90
N HIS A 59 4.52 2.05 -9.57
CA HIS A 59 5.05 3.31 -10.08
C HIS A 59 6.35 3.73 -9.40
N LEU A 60 6.52 3.46 -8.11
CA LEU A 60 7.78 3.73 -7.39
C LEU A 60 8.90 2.85 -7.93
N ASN A 61 8.64 1.56 -8.18
CA ASN A 61 9.61 0.65 -8.82
C ASN A 61 10.08 1.18 -10.19
N ARG A 62 9.19 1.79 -10.96
CA ARG A 62 9.59 2.47 -12.19
C ARG A 62 10.58 3.60 -11.93
N VAL A 63 10.29 4.46 -10.95
CA VAL A 63 11.16 5.59 -10.59
C VAL A 63 12.51 5.10 -10.08
N ILE A 64 12.52 4.09 -9.21
CA ILE A 64 13.75 3.47 -8.69
C ILE A 64 14.63 3.02 -9.86
N LYS A 65 14.07 2.25 -10.80
CA LYS A 65 14.83 1.72 -11.95
C LYS A 65 15.26 2.79 -12.95
N GLU A 66 14.46 3.82 -13.19
CA GLU A 66 14.78 4.89 -14.15
C GLU A 66 15.85 5.85 -13.61
N ARG A 67 15.95 6.00 -12.29
CA ARG A 67 16.79 7.01 -11.65
C ARG A 67 17.91 6.44 -10.80
N ASP A 68 17.97 5.11 -10.68
CA ASP A 68 18.89 4.43 -9.74
C ASP A 68 18.78 5.01 -8.32
N GLN A 69 17.52 5.14 -7.84
CA GLN A 69 17.20 5.85 -6.62
C GLN A 69 17.08 4.89 -5.45
N ASP A 70 17.84 5.13 -4.40
CA ASP A 70 17.64 4.46 -3.11
C ASP A 70 16.31 4.91 -2.50
N MET A 71 15.41 3.93 -2.27
CA MET A 71 14.08 4.23 -1.77
C MET A 71 13.59 3.18 -0.77
N ILE A 72 12.97 3.65 0.30
CA ILE A 72 12.16 2.83 1.21
C ILE A 72 10.69 3.07 0.91
N TYR A 73 9.90 2.00 0.87
CA TYR A 73 8.45 2.03 0.76
C TYR A 73 7.81 1.68 2.10
N ILE A 74 6.98 2.56 2.63
CA ILE A 74 6.22 2.34 3.87
C ILE A 74 4.73 2.28 3.55
N ALA A 75 4.11 1.15 3.87
CA ALA A 75 2.67 0.95 3.77
C ALA A 75 2.02 1.34 5.11
N GLY A 76 1.63 2.59 5.25
CA GLY A 76 0.95 3.10 6.45
C GLY A 76 -0.36 2.36 6.74
N PRO A 77 -1.26 2.14 5.75
CA PRO A 77 -2.41 1.28 5.98
C PRO A 77 -1.98 -0.19 6.14
N GLY A 78 -1.53 -0.56 7.33
CA GLY A 78 -0.97 -1.88 7.65
C GLY A 78 -1.89 -3.06 7.33
N HIS A 79 -3.21 -2.84 7.33
CA HIS A 79 -4.21 -3.81 6.85
C HIS A 79 -4.10 -4.12 5.34
N GLY A 80 -3.26 -3.42 4.59
CA GLY A 80 -2.85 -3.75 3.23
C GLY A 80 -1.76 -4.84 3.13
N GLY A 81 -1.56 -5.64 4.17
CA GLY A 81 -0.60 -6.75 4.21
C GLY A 81 -0.60 -7.66 2.97
N PRO A 82 -1.77 -8.01 2.37
CA PRO A 82 -1.78 -8.79 1.14
C PRO A 82 -0.99 -8.16 0.00
N ALA A 83 -0.93 -6.82 -0.08
CA ALA A 83 -0.13 -6.11 -1.07
C ALA A 83 1.38 -6.33 -0.83
N ALA A 84 1.85 -6.14 0.39
CA ALA A 84 3.27 -6.33 0.72
C ALA A 84 3.75 -7.76 0.44
N VAL A 85 2.96 -8.76 0.81
CA VAL A 85 3.23 -10.18 0.50
C VAL A 85 3.25 -10.42 -1.01
N ALA A 86 2.29 -9.86 -1.75
CA ALA A 86 2.25 -9.99 -3.22
C ALA A 86 3.47 -9.35 -3.89
N HIS A 87 3.92 -8.19 -3.41
CA HIS A 87 5.12 -7.51 -3.93
C HIS A 87 6.36 -8.38 -3.73
N ALA A 88 6.62 -8.81 -2.49
CA ALA A 88 7.77 -9.64 -2.17
C ALA A 88 7.78 -10.97 -2.95
N TRP A 89 6.62 -11.58 -3.18
CA TRP A 89 6.53 -12.81 -3.97
C TRP A 89 6.78 -12.56 -5.46
N LEU A 90 6.22 -11.50 -6.04
CA LEU A 90 6.44 -11.15 -7.46
C LEU A 90 7.90 -10.80 -7.75
N GLU A 91 8.58 -10.17 -6.80
CA GLU A 91 9.99 -9.82 -6.91
C GLU A 91 10.95 -10.99 -6.68
N GLY A 92 10.46 -12.11 -6.14
CA GLY A 92 11.25 -13.31 -5.85
C GLY A 92 11.79 -13.39 -4.42
N THR A 93 11.91 -12.26 -3.72
CA THR A 93 12.46 -12.19 -2.35
C THR A 93 11.73 -13.11 -1.37
N TYR A 94 10.41 -13.26 -1.55
CA TYR A 94 9.62 -14.16 -0.71
C TYR A 94 10.11 -15.62 -0.84
N SER A 95 10.36 -16.08 -2.07
CA SER A 95 10.81 -17.43 -2.35
C SER A 95 12.28 -17.67 -1.96
N GLU A 96 13.10 -16.62 -1.92
CA GLU A 96 14.49 -16.72 -1.42
C GLU A 96 14.51 -17.02 0.08
N ILE A 97 13.65 -16.36 0.87
CA ILE A 97 13.57 -16.57 2.32
C ILE A 97 12.74 -17.80 2.68
N TYR A 98 11.68 -18.07 1.94
CA TYR A 98 10.79 -19.23 2.12
C TYR A 98 10.81 -20.13 0.89
N PRO A 99 11.81 -21.01 0.71
CA PRO A 99 11.97 -21.83 -0.50
C PRO A 99 10.81 -22.76 -0.81
N GLY A 100 9.99 -23.06 0.19
CA GLY A 100 8.73 -23.80 0.02
C GLY A 100 7.62 -23.01 -0.70
N ILE A 101 7.74 -21.69 -0.82
CA ILE A 101 6.77 -20.80 -1.48
C ILE A 101 7.35 -20.34 -2.83
N THR A 102 7.41 -21.26 -3.77
CA THR A 102 8.00 -21.05 -5.10
C THR A 102 7.15 -20.12 -5.99
N GLN A 103 7.78 -19.50 -7.01
CA GLN A 103 7.07 -18.68 -8.00
C GLN A 103 6.43 -19.55 -9.11
N ASP A 104 5.62 -20.52 -8.70
CA ASP A 104 4.81 -21.39 -9.55
C ASP A 104 3.42 -21.62 -8.94
N GLU A 105 2.59 -22.42 -9.59
CA GLU A 105 1.24 -22.72 -9.10
C GLU A 105 1.23 -23.37 -7.72
N ALA A 106 2.17 -24.27 -7.45
CA ALA A 106 2.25 -24.95 -6.16
C ALA A 106 2.66 -23.97 -5.03
N GLY A 107 3.60 -23.10 -5.32
CA GLY A 107 4.00 -22.02 -4.40
C GLY A 107 2.90 -20.99 -4.21
N MET A 108 2.20 -20.59 -5.27
CA MET A 108 1.04 -19.69 -5.19
C MET A 108 -0.08 -20.28 -4.33
N ARG A 109 -0.36 -21.57 -4.46
CA ARG A 109 -1.32 -22.30 -3.62
C ARG A 109 -0.92 -22.23 -2.14
N ARG A 110 0.36 -22.45 -1.84
CA ARG A 110 0.88 -22.33 -0.45
C ARG A 110 0.84 -20.89 0.05
N LEU A 111 1.20 -19.92 -0.78
CA LEU A 111 1.11 -18.49 -0.46
C LEU A 111 -0.32 -18.10 -0.04
N PHE A 112 -1.32 -18.52 -0.81
CA PHE A 112 -2.72 -18.23 -0.51
C PHE A 112 -3.17 -18.91 0.78
N ARG A 113 -2.83 -20.19 0.96
CA ARG A 113 -3.23 -20.97 2.14
C ARG A 113 -2.69 -20.41 3.45
N GLN A 114 -1.43 -19.97 3.46
CA GLN A 114 -0.77 -19.49 4.68
C GLN A 114 -1.23 -18.11 5.15
N PHE A 115 -1.77 -17.28 4.24
CA PHE A 115 -2.16 -15.93 4.58
C PHE A 115 -3.30 -15.92 5.59
N SER A 116 -3.07 -15.23 6.73
CA SER A 116 -4.01 -15.12 7.84
C SER A 116 -4.44 -16.48 8.43
N PHE A 117 -3.52 -17.46 8.41
CA PHE A 117 -3.71 -18.79 8.96
C PHE A 117 -2.69 -19.05 10.07
N PRO A 118 -3.01 -19.87 11.09
CA PRO A 118 -2.05 -20.20 12.16
C PRO A 118 -0.73 -20.76 11.61
N GLY A 119 0.38 -20.18 12.03
CA GLY A 119 1.73 -20.54 11.55
C GLY A 119 2.12 -19.98 10.20
N GLY A 120 1.26 -19.18 9.60
CA GLY A 120 1.54 -18.44 8.35
C GLY A 120 1.81 -16.96 8.57
N VAL A 121 1.59 -16.15 7.55
CA VAL A 121 1.77 -14.70 7.59
C VAL A 121 0.49 -14.01 8.08
N PRO A 122 0.59 -12.98 8.94
CA PRO A 122 -0.58 -12.22 9.42
C PRO A 122 -1.30 -11.46 8.31
N SER A 123 -2.54 -11.04 8.59
CA SER A 123 -3.34 -10.24 7.64
C SER A 123 -2.85 -8.80 7.45
N HIS A 124 -2.05 -8.30 8.37
CA HIS A 124 -1.42 -6.97 8.33
C HIS A 124 0.04 -7.07 7.92
N VAL A 125 0.62 -5.95 7.52
CA VAL A 125 2.07 -5.88 7.27
C VAL A 125 2.80 -6.31 8.54
N ALA A 126 3.74 -7.26 8.40
CA ALA A 126 4.42 -7.88 9.53
C ALA A 126 5.82 -8.34 9.14
N PRO A 127 6.75 -8.50 10.10
CA PRO A 127 8.13 -8.91 9.85
C PRO A 127 8.28 -10.27 9.17
N GLU A 128 7.28 -11.13 9.21
CA GLU A 128 7.24 -12.41 8.47
C GLU A 128 7.23 -12.21 6.95
N THR A 129 6.81 -11.03 6.47
CA THR A 129 6.98 -10.67 5.05
C THR A 129 8.41 -10.22 4.83
N PRO A 130 9.21 -10.88 3.95
CA PRO A 130 10.58 -10.52 3.69
C PRO A 130 10.77 -9.04 3.36
N GLY A 131 11.73 -8.41 4.02
CA GLY A 131 12.00 -6.97 3.88
C GLY A 131 11.16 -6.06 4.78
N SER A 132 10.11 -6.57 5.41
CA SER A 132 9.35 -5.81 6.41
C SER A 132 10.05 -5.86 7.78
N ILE A 133 10.12 -4.72 8.45
CA ILE A 133 10.79 -4.58 9.75
C ILE A 133 9.83 -4.16 10.86
N HIS A 134 8.57 -3.90 10.53
CA HIS A 134 7.60 -3.31 11.44
C HIS A 134 6.24 -3.99 11.29
N GLU A 135 5.52 -4.11 12.39
CA GLU A 135 4.15 -4.56 12.38
C GLU A 135 3.19 -3.40 12.13
N GLY A 136 2.31 -3.57 11.11
CA GLY A 136 1.34 -2.56 10.67
C GLY A 136 -0.02 -2.62 11.37
N GLY A 137 -0.14 -3.31 12.51
CA GLY A 137 -1.40 -3.45 13.25
C GLY A 137 -1.90 -2.15 13.88
N GLU A 138 -0.98 -1.29 14.31
CA GLU A 138 -1.31 0.02 14.88
C GLU A 138 -1.20 1.12 13.81
N LEU A 139 -2.30 1.87 13.62
CA LEU A 139 -2.33 2.99 12.68
C LEU A 139 -1.81 4.28 13.30
N GLY A 140 -1.14 5.11 12.47
CA GLY A 140 -0.75 6.47 12.83
C GLY A 140 0.74 6.71 12.99
N TYR A 141 1.56 5.68 12.97
CA TYR A 141 3.02 5.83 13.20
C TYR A 141 3.84 5.84 11.91
N ALA A 142 3.26 5.48 10.77
CA ALA A 142 3.97 5.32 9.51
C ALA A 142 4.77 6.57 9.11
N LEU A 143 4.18 7.75 9.23
CA LEU A 143 4.84 8.99 8.84
C LEU A 143 6.00 9.34 9.80
N ALA A 144 5.86 9.07 11.10
CA ALA A 144 6.95 9.25 12.06
C ALA A 144 8.11 8.29 11.77
N HIS A 145 7.83 7.02 11.43
CA HIS A 145 8.83 6.05 11.00
C HIS A 145 9.54 6.50 9.72
N ALA A 146 8.79 7.07 8.76
CA ALA A 146 9.36 7.60 7.53
C ALA A 146 10.38 8.71 7.80
N TYR A 147 10.07 9.64 8.70
CA TYR A 147 11.01 10.67 9.11
C TYR A 147 12.21 10.10 9.86
N GLY A 148 11.97 9.14 10.76
CA GLY A 148 13.06 8.46 11.46
C GLY A 148 14.02 7.75 10.51
N ALA A 149 13.53 7.12 9.45
CA ALA A 149 14.35 6.47 8.44
C ALA A 149 15.12 7.46 7.54
N ALA A 150 14.63 8.68 7.40
CA ALA A 150 15.28 9.71 6.58
C ALA A 150 16.45 10.40 7.29
N PHE A 151 16.47 10.44 8.62
CA PHE A 151 17.58 11.08 9.36
C PHE A 151 18.92 10.43 9.04
N ASP A 152 19.96 11.24 8.86
CA ASP A 152 21.35 10.86 8.57
C ASP A 152 21.51 10.02 7.27
N ASN A 153 20.53 10.06 6.35
CA ASN A 153 20.55 9.33 5.08
C ASN A 153 20.31 10.25 3.86
N PRO A 154 21.22 11.14 3.51
CA PRO A 154 20.99 12.23 2.55
C PRO A 154 20.63 11.78 1.12
N GLY A 155 20.96 10.55 0.73
CA GLY A 155 20.60 10.00 -0.60
C GLY A 155 19.26 9.27 -0.65
N LEU A 156 18.64 9.04 0.50
CA LEU A 156 17.47 8.18 0.63
C LEU A 156 16.16 8.95 0.37
N VAL A 157 15.26 8.33 -0.39
CA VAL A 157 13.85 8.74 -0.49
C VAL A 157 12.99 7.75 0.30
N VAL A 158 12.26 8.23 1.29
CA VAL A 158 11.29 7.41 2.04
C VAL A 158 9.88 7.73 1.57
N SER A 159 9.31 6.86 0.75
CA SER A 159 7.92 6.97 0.30
C SER A 159 6.99 6.38 1.36
N CYS A 160 6.12 7.19 1.93
CA CYS A 160 5.17 6.79 2.95
C CYS A 160 3.74 6.94 2.42
N ILE A 161 3.06 5.81 2.21
CA ILE A 161 1.64 5.82 1.86
C ILE A 161 0.84 5.97 3.16
N ILE A 162 -0.07 6.94 3.18
CA ILE A 162 -0.90 7.26 4.34
C ILE A 162 -2.35 7.05 3.94
N GLY A 163 -3.04 6.14 4.64
CA GLY A 163 -4.48 6.00 4.49
C GLY A 163 -5.22 7.21 5.08
N ASP A 164 -6.31 7.62 4.46
CA ASP A 164 -7.09 8.76 4.94
C ASP A 164 -7.75 8.49 6.30
N GLY A 165 -8.10 7.23 6.62
CA GLY A 165 -8.51 6.84 7.96
C GLY A 165 -7.37 6.86 8.97
N GLU A 166 -6.15 6.48 8.55
CA GLU A 166 -4.94 6.59 9.37
C GLU A 166 -4.60 8.06 9.66
N ALA A 167 -4.79 8.94 8.68
CA ALA A 167 -4.50 10.37 8.80
C ALA A 167 -5.33 11.08 9.89
N GLU A 168 -6.43 10.47 10.36
CA GLU A 168 -7.26 10.98 11.44
C GLU A 168 -6.72 10.64 12.84
N THR A 169 -5.76 9.73 12.95
CA THR A 169 -5.16 9.34 14.23
C THR A 169 -4.30 10.47 14.80
N GLY A 170 -4.28 10.62 16.13
CA GLY A 170 -3.50 11.65 16.79
C GLY A 170 -2.01 11.61 16.45
N PRO A 171 -1.35 10.44 16.50
CA PRO A 171 0.07 10.33 16.16
C PRO A 171 0.36 10.77 14.72
N LEU A 172 -0.45 10.38 13.75
CA LEU A 172 -0.20 10.79 12.36
C LEU A 172 -0.50 12.26 12.13
N ALA A 173 -1.59 12.78 12.71
CA ALA A 173 -1.92 14.20 12.63
C ALA A 173 -0.79 15.10 13.17
N ALA A 174 -0.12 14.68 14.25
CA ALA A 174 1.06 15.35 14.77
C ALA A 174 2.29 15.19 13.87
N SER A 175 2.44 14.05 13.23
CA SER A 175 3.64 13.70 12.43
C SER A 175 3.80 14.55 11.16
N TRP A 176 2.74 15.18 10.65
CA TRP A 176 2.84 16.12 9.52
C TRP A 176 3.83 17.27 9.75
N HIS A 177 4.07 17.64 11.00
CA HIS A 177 5.03 18.68 11.37
C HIS A 177 6.49 18.22 11.35
N SER A 178 6.75 16.93 11.27
CA SER A 178 8.11 16.36 11.36
C SER A 178 9.02 16.78 10.21
N ASN A 179 8.46 17.27 9.11
CA ASN A 179 9.24 17.88 8.03
C ASN A 179 10.08 19.10 8.46
N LYS A 180 9.83 19.65 9.66
CA LYS A 180 10.57 20.77 10.23
C LYS A 180 11.88 20.33 10.91
N PHE A 181 12.04 19.03 11.15
CA PHE A 181 13.23 18.48 11.80
C PHE A 181 14.30 18.01 10.80
N LEU A 182 13.91 17.82 9.52
CA LEU A 182 14.85 17.39 8.48
C LEU A 182 15.82 18.52 8.11
N ASP A 183 17.11 18.19 8.12
CA ASP A 183 18.15 19.00 7.51
C ASP A 183 18.24 18.70 6.02
N ARG A 184 18.36 19.74 5.20
CA ARG A 184 18.36 19.59 3.74
C ARG A 184 19.59 18.86 3.21
N ASP A 185 20.73 19.03 3.85
CA ASP A 185 22.01 18.55 3.35
C ASP A 185 22.45 17.24 4.04
N GLY A 186 21.96 17.01 5.27
CA GLY A 186 22.33 15.84 6.09
C GLY A 186 21.31 14.70 6.07
N ASP A 187 20.06 14.97 5.71
CA ASP A 187 18.98 14.01 5.81
C ASP A 187 18.42 13.60 4.44
N GLY A 188 17.68 12.48 4.42
CA GLY A 188 16.92 12.02 3.27
C GLY A 188 15.63 12.80 3.06
N VAL A 189 14.88 12.41 2.05
CA VAL A 189 13.60 13.02 1.67
C VAL A 189 12.43 12.10 2.02
N VAL A 190 11.45 12.61 2.75
CA VAL A 190 10.18 11.91 2.95
C VAL A 190 9.17 12.36 1.91
N LEU A 191 8.60 11.40 1.18
CA LEU A 191 7.54 11.58 0.20
C LEU A 191 6.22 11.01 0.74
N PRO A 192 5.38 11.80 1.44
CA PRO A 192 4.08 11.35 1.87
C PRO A 192 3.13 11.25 0.69
N ILE A 193 2.41 10.13 0.58
CA ILE A 193 1.39 9.89 -0.43
C ILE A 193 0.06 9.62 0.28
N LEU A 194 -0.83 10.59 0.29
CA LEU A 194 -2.15 10.43 0.88
C LEU A 194 -3.04 9.60 -0.05
N HIS A 195 -3.38 8.39 0.40
CA HIS A 195 -4.32 7.50 -0.27
C HIS A 195 -5.74 7.81 0.19
N LEU A 196 -6.37 8.75 -0.50
CA LEU A 196 -7.71 9.25 -0.19
C LEU A 196 -8.76 8.38 -0.90
N ASN A 197 -9.14 7.26 -0.30
CA ASN A 197 -10.19 6.38 -0.81
C ASN A 197 -11.59 6.70 -0.24
N GLY A 198 -11.69 7.57 0.75
CA GLY A 198 -12.92 8.11 1.31
C GLY A 198 -13.52 7.33 2.46
N TYR A 199 -13.01 6.13 2.78
CA TYR A 199 -13.61 5.25 3.77
C TYR A 199 -12.59 4.64 4.72
N LYS A 200 -13.02 4.42 5.97
CA LYS A 200 -12.38 3.58 6.97
C LYS A 200 -13.38 2.50 7.41
N ILE A 201 -13.10 1.24 7.11
CA ILE A 201 -14.00 0.09 7.34
C ILE A 201 -15.40 0.38 6.77
N ALA A 202 -16.34 0.89 7.56
CA ALA A 202 -17.73 1.16 7.18
C ALA A 202 -18.11 2.65 7.17
N ASN A 203 -17.20 3.55 7.55
CA ASN A 203 -17.51 4.97 7.71
C ASN A 203 -16.67 5.84 6.77
N PRO A 204 -17.25 6.94 6.25
CA PRO A 204 -16.47 7.97 5.54
C PRO A 204 -15.42 8.59 6.45
N THR A 205 -14.26 8.91 5.88
CA THR A 205 -13.17 9.59 6.57
C THR A 205 -13.43 11.10 6.71
N VAL A 206 -12.78 11.72 7.68
CA VAL A 206 -12.86 13.20 7.85
C VAL A 206 -12.26 13.89 6.61
N LEU A 207 -11.10 13.44 6.15
CA LEU A 207 -10.43 14.05 5.00
C LEU A 207 -11.27 13.97 3.70
N SER A 208 -12.09 12.94 3.54
CA SER A 208 -12.98 12.82 2.38
C SER A 208 -14.16 13.82 2.41
N ARG A 209 -14.44 14.38 3.57
CA ARG A 209 -15.49 15.41 3.76
C ARG A 209 -14.97 16.83 3.58
N ILE A 210 -13.66 17.01 3.56
CA ILE A 210 -13.02 18.31 3.34
C ILE A 210 -12.99 18.57 1.83
N PRO A 211 -13.48 19.73 1.34
CA PRO A 211 -13.34 20.09 -0.07
C PRO A 211 -11.87 20.17 -0.50
N GLU A 212 -11.56 19.73 -1.73
CA GLU A 212 -10.19 19.71 -2.24
C GLU A 212 -9.40 21.03 -2.03
N PRO A 213 -9.96 22.23 -2.27
CA PRO A 213 -9.24 23.47 -2.05
C PRO A 213 -8.86 23.73 -0.58
N GLU A 214 -9.67 23.24 0.36
CA GLU A 214 -9.42 23.35 1.80
C GLU A 214 -8.37 22.33 2.23
N LEU A 215 -8.46 21.09 1.74
CA LEU A 215 -7.46 20.05 1.99
C LEU A 215 -6.07 20.47 1.48
N LEU A 216 -6.00 21.08 0.29
CA LEU A 216 -4.74 21.63 -0.24
C LEU A 216 -4.14 22.69 0.68
N LYS A 217 -4.96 23.63 1.19
CA LYS A 217 -4.51 24.65 2.14
C LYS A 217 -4.04 24.05 3.46
N LEU A 218 -4.69 22.99 3.94
CA LEU A 218 -4.27 22.28 5.13
C LEU A 218 -2.86 21.69 4.93
N MET A 219 -2.60 21.02 3.79
CA MET A 219 -1.28 20.46 3.48
C MET A 219 -0.22 21.55 3.26
N GLU A 220 -0.59 22.66 2.62
CA GLU A 220 0.27 23.84 2.47
C GLU A 220 0.63 24.44 3.84
N GLY A 221 -0.33 24.47 4.79
CA GLY A 221 -0.11 24.92 6.16
C GLY A 221 0.87 24.06 6.96
N TYR A 222 0.91 22.75 6.70
CA TYR A 222 1.95 21.85 7.23
C TYR A 222 3.31 22.04 6.54
N GLY A 223 3.36 22.76 5.43
CA GLY A 223 4.59 23.05 4.67
C GLY A 223 4.84 22.13 3.48
N TYR A 224 3.84 21.33 3.07
CA TYR A 224 3.91 20.51 1.86
C TYR A 224 3.47 21.31 0.62
N ARG A 225 3.87 20.83 -0.54
CA ARG A 225 3.44 21.37 -1.85
C ARG A 225 2.71 20.27 -2.62
N PRO A 226 1.42 20.02 -2.31
CA PRO A 226 0.67 18.99 -3.01
C PRO A 226 0.55 19.33 -4.50
N PRO A 227 0.67 18.33 -5.41
CA PRO A 227 0.53 18.57 -6.82
C PRO A 227 -0.91 19.01 -7.14
N ARG A 228 -1.07 20.16 -7.79
CA ARG A 228 -2.38 20.62 -8.24
C ARG A 228 -2.81 19.84 -9.48
N ARG A 229 -4.05 19.37 -9.52
CA ARG A 229 -4.62 18.77 -10.73
C ARG A 229 -4.47 19.74 -11.89
N ARG A 230 -3.79 19.32 -12.96
CA ARG A 230 -3.87 20.05 -14.22
C ARG A 230 -5.29 19.88 -14.78
N ARG A 231 -6.08 20.95 -14.83
CA ARG A 231 -7.35 20.96 -15.56
C ARG A 231 -7.05 20.55 -17.00
N GLY A 232 -7.57 19.41 -17.48
CA GLY A 232 -7.50 19.04 -18.88
C GLY A 232 -7.11 17.60 -19.24
N ARG A 233 -7.00 16.66 -18.31
CA ARG A 233 -6.93 15.23 -18.67
C ARG A 233 -8.25 14.55 -18.35
N PRO A 234 -9.01 14.01 -19.36
CA PRO A 234 -10.13 13.12 -19.11
C PRO A 234 -9.56 11.77 -18.64
N GLY A 235 -9.88 11.34 -17.45
CA GLY A 235 -9.38 10.09 -16.84
C GLY A 235 -9.57 10.10 -15.33
N GLY A 236 -10.58 10.79 -14.83
CA GLY A 236 -10.98 10.74 -13.44
C GLY A 236 -12.04 9.67 -13.25
N HIS A 237 -11.89 8.85 -12.22
CA HIS A 237 -13.01 8.08 -11.69
C HIS A 237 -14.18 9.05 -11.45
N ALA A 238 -15.28 8.82 -12.16
CA ALA A 238 -16.54 9.49 -11.88
C ALA A 238 -16.89 9.17 -10.43
N ARG A 239 -17.09 10.22 -9.61
CA ARG A 239 -17.78 10.05 -8.34
C ARG A 239 -19.13 9.47 -8.67
N ALA A 240 -19.45 8.33 -8.08
CA ALA A 240 -20.81 7.86 -8.05
C ALA A 240 -21.60 8.83 -7.15
N ASP A 241 -22.18 9.85 -7.75
CA ASP A 241 -23.19 10.68 -7.14
C ASP A 241 -24.48 9.85 -7.08
N GLY A 242 -24.53 8.91 -6.14
CA GLY A 242 -25.75 8.24 -5.76
C GLY A 242 -26.48 9.08 -4.70
N PRO A 243 -27.82 9.20 -4.78
CA PRO A 243 -28.58 9.94 -3.78
C PRO A 243 -28.44 9.24 -2.42
N HIS A 244 -28.01 9.96 -1.40
CA HIS A 244 -28.09 9.52 -0.02
C HIS A 244 -29.58 9.36 0.36
N PRO A 245 -30.02 8.20 0.84
CA PRO A 245 -31.29 8.11 1.55
C PRO A 245 -31.14 8.86 2.88
N ARG A 246 -32.16 9.67 3.17
CA ARG A 246 -32.33 10.39 4.45
C ARG A 246 -32.65 9.42 5.57
#